data_765c0c0063608610afedb18089bc3ab8
#
_entry.id   765c0c0063608610afedb18089bc3ab8
#
_cell.length_a   1.000
_cell.length_b   1.000
_cell.length_c   1.000
_cell.angle_alpha   90.00
_cell.angle_beta   90.00
_cell.angle_gamma   90.00
#
_symmetry.space_group_name_H-M   'P 1'
#
loop_
_entity.id
_entity.type
_entity.pdbx_description
1 polymer ?
#
loop_
_entity_poly.entity_id
_entity_poly.type
_entity_poly.pdbx_seq_one_letter_code
_entity_poly.pdbx_strand_id
1 'polypeptide(L)'
;MFIPWKIPDPFIRLISITEQATGYQLALASVNTIATCPKCHCRTAKRHSTYTRYLRDLPCAGLAVTICLKATKWHCLTTTCTQRIFTERFSWLTPYARRTIRATNLLRYFAFSSSCIIAAKLAKVTGLAVSHDTLLRIIYQTNVKPRAISSVIGIDEFAWRKGHTYGTIICDFITSRTVAILQDRQPETVTSWLKQHPHIQIVSRDGLLVFKEAIQ
;
A
#
# COMPACT_ATOMS: atom_id res chain seq x y z
N MET A 1 -25.62 -18.33 10.95
CA MET A 1 -24.81 -17.25 11.55
C MET A 1 -24.66 -16.13 10.53
N PHE A 2 -25.03 -14.91 10.88
CA PHE A 2 -24.86 -13.72 10.03
C PHE A 2 -23.64 -12.96 10.51
N ILE A 3 -22.65 -12.73 9.60
CA ILE A 3 -21.54 -11.82 9.87
C ILE A 3 -21.66 -10.64 8.89
N PRO A 4 -21.38 -9.39 9.31
CA PRO A 4 -21.49 -8.20 8.48
C PRO A 4 -20.31 -8.12 7.51
N TRP A 5 -20.15 -9.14 6.67
CA TRP A 5 -19.11 -9.19 5.65
C TRP A 5 -19.70 -8.88 4.27
N LYS A 6 -19.15 -7.87 3.60
CA LYS A 6 -19.61 -7.45 2.27
C LYS A 6 -18.86 -8.21 1.18
N ILE A 7 -19.59 -8.86 0.27
CA ILE A 7 -19.04 -9.49 -0.94
C ILE A 7 -18.34 -8.40 -1.77
N PRO A 8 -17.07 -8.58 -2.15
CA PRO A 8 -16.30 -7.53 -2.82
C PRO A 8 -16.62 -7.35 -4.31
N ASP A 9 -17.33 -8.31 -4.93
CA ASP A 9 -17.52 -8.39 -6.38
C ASP A 9 -18.82 -9.13 -6.68
N PRO A 10 -19.68 -8.64 -7.60
CA PRO A 10 -20.94 -9.29 -7.97
C PRO A 10 -20.76 -10.66 -8.64
N PHE A 11 -19.57 -10.93 -9.21
CA PHE A 11 -19.22 -12.22 -9.81
C PHE A 11 -18.62 -13.21 -8.83
N ILE A 12 -18.69 -12.94 -7.55
CA ILE A 12 -18.28 -13.83 -6.47
C ILE A 12 -19.51 -14.27 -5.68
N ARG A 13 -19.64 -15.58 -5.51
CA ARG A 13 -20.68 -16.17 -4.66
C ARG A 13 -20.08 -16.68 -3.35
N LEU A 14 -20.68 -16.31 -2.24
CA LEU A 14 -20.41 -16.91 -0.94
C LEU A 14 -21.04 -18.30 -0.88
N ILE A 15 -20.24 -19.31 -0.62
CA ILE A 15 -20.66 -20.71 -0.52
C ILE A 15 -20.98 -21.07 0.94
N SER A 16 -20.05 -20.76 1.83
CA SER A 16 -20.23 -21.04 3.26
C SER A 16 -19.39 -20.10 4.13
N ILE A 17 -19.79 -19.98 5.37
CA ILE A 17 -19.05 -19.33 6.44
C ILE A 17 -18.83 -20.37 7.51
N THR A 18 -17.57 -20.59 7.90
CA THR A 18 -17.20 -21.52 8.96
C THR A 18 -16.49 -20.72 10.06
N GLU A 19 -16.97 -20.84 11.28
CA GLU A 19 -16.28 -20.32 12.46
C GLU A 19 -15.12 -21.23 12.83
N GLN A 20 -13.99 -20.64 13.14
CA GLN A 20 -12.77 -21.32 13.59
C GLN A 20 -12.36 -20.73 14.94
N ALA A 21 -11.52 -21.42 15.70
CA ALA A 21 -11.03 -20.96 17.00
C ALA A 21 -10.42 -19.54 16.97
N THR A 22 -9.85 -19.11 15.83
CA THR A 22 -9.16 -17.81 15.69
C THR A 22 -9.84 -16.85 14.72
N GLY A 23 -11.06 -17.15 14.24
CA GLY A 23 -11.76 -16.27 13.32
C GLY A 23 -12.73 -16.98 12.38
N TYR A 24 -12.95 -16.40 11.22
CA TYR A 24 -13.89 -16.92 10.22
C TYR A 24 -13.18 -17.36 8.95
N GLN A 25 -13.63 -18.48 8.40
CA GLN A 25 -13.27 -18.90 7.04
C GLN A 25 -14.47 -18.76 6.12
N LEU A 26 -14.32 -17.99 5.05
CA LEU A 26 -15.33 -17.80 4.02
C LEU A 26 -14.95 -18.58 2.77
N ALA A 27 -15.77 -19.54 2.38
CA ALA A 27 -15.62 -20.20 1.09
C ALA A 27 -16.33 -19.41 0.01
N LEU A 28 -15.55 -18.94 -0.98
CA LEU A 28 -16.03 -18.14 -2.10
C LEU A 28 -15.76 -18.88 -3.42
N ALA A 29 -16.66 -18.70 -4.38
CA ALA A 29 -16.44 -19.19 -5.75
C ALA A 29 -16.71 -18.09 -6.78
N SER A 30 -15.85 -18.02 -7.80
CA SER A 30 -16.12 -17.21 -8.98
C SER A 30 -17.26 -17.84 -9.79
N VAL A 31 -18.20 -17.00 -10.22
CA VAL A 31 -19.31 -17.36 -11.11
C VAL A 31 -19.12 -16.80 -12.52
N ASN A 32 -17.96 -16.26 -12.84
CA ASN A 32 -17.66 -15.76 -14.17
C ASN A 32 -17.80 -16.84 -15.23
N THR A 33 -18.50 -16.51 -16.31
CA THR A 33 -18.64 -17.37 -17.50
C THR A 33 -17.68 -16.98 -18.61
N ILE A 34 -17.08 -15.79 -18.53
CA ILE A 34 -16.15 -15.21 -19.50
C ILE A 34 -15.02 -14.53 -18.74
N ALA A 35 -13.81 -14.57 -19.28
CA ALA A 35 -12.66 -13.85 -18.73
C ALA A 35 -11.87 -13.15 -19.84
N THR A 36 -11.14 -12.11 -19.46
CA THR A 36 -10.28 -11.33 -20.35
C THR A 36 -8.82 -11.69 -20.12
N CYS A 37 -8.11 -12.04 -21.17
CA CYS A 37 -6.68 -12.34 -21.13
C CYS A 37 -5.90 -11.09 -20.67
N PRO A 38 -5.07 -11.16 -19.64
CA PRO A 38 -4.35 -10.00 -19.13
C PRO A 38 -3.25 -9.47 -20.08
N LYS A 39 -2.89 -10.23 -21.13
CA LYS A 39 -1.83 -9.86 -22.07
C LYS A 39 -2.36 -9.27 -23.39
N CYS A 40 -3.32 -9.94 -24.03
CA CYS A 40 -3.88 -9.50 -25.32
C CYS A 40 -5.27 -8.87 -25.21
N HIS A 41 -5.85 -8.83 -24.01
CA HIS A 41 -7.16 -8.28 -23.71
C HIS A 41 -8.35 -8.95 -24.45
N CYS A 42 -8.11 -10.05 -25.16
CA CYS A 42 -9.19 -10.82 -25.80
C CYS A 42 -10.01 -11.58 -24.76
N ARG A 43 -11.32 -11.62 -24.98
CA ARG A 43 -12.28 -12.34 -24.12
C ARG A 43 -12.33 -13.81 -24.51
N THR A 44 -12.54 -14.68 -23.52
CA THR A 44 -12.68 -16.13 -23.72
C THR A 44 -13.71 -16.71 -22.75
N ALA A 45 -14.48 -17.69 -23.21
CA ALA A 45 -15.36 -18.53 -22.39
C ALA A 45 -14.76 -19.93 -22.17
N LYS A 46 -13.59 -20.26 -22.76
CA LYS A 46 -12.97 -21.58 -22.68
C LYS A 46 -12.24 -21.76 -21.35
N ARG A 47 -12.89 -22.44 -20.42
CA ARG A 47 -12.32 -22.79 -19.12
C ARG A 47 -11.21 -23.83 -19.30
N HIS A 48 -10.14 -23.68 -18.50
CA HIS A 48 -9.06 -24.67 -18.41
C HIS A 48 -9.24 -25.55 -17.16
N SER A 49 -9.19 -24.94 -15.96
CA SER A 49 -9.26 -25.64 -14.68
C SER A 49 -9.69 -24.68 -13.57
N THR A 50 -9.88 -25.19 -12.37
CA THR A 50 -10.09 -24.37 -11.17
C THR A 50 -8.90 -24.53 -10.23
N TYR A 51 -8.69 -23.54 -9.37
CA TYR A 51 -7.69 -23.57 -8.31
C TYR A 51 -8.21 -22.82 -7.08
N THR A 52 -7.67 -23.15 -5.94
CA THR A 52 -8.04 -22.53 -4.66
C THR A 52 -6.94 -21.62 -4.17
N ARG A 53 -7.33 -20.46 -3.65
CA ARG A 53 -6.43 -19.48 -3.01
C ARG A 53 -6.93 -19.17 -1.61
N TYR A 54 -5.99 -19.04 -0.68
CA TYR A 54 -6.26 -18.54 0.67
C TYR A 54 -5.79 -17.08 0.78
N LEU A 55 -6.68 -16.23 1.26
CA LEU A 55 -6.48 -14.79 1.32
C LEU A 55 -6.89 -14.28 2.70
N ARG A 56 -6.15 -13.33 3.23
CA ARG A 56 -6.60 -12.55 4.40
C ARG A 56 -7.46 -11.38 3.94
N ASP A 57 -8.55 -11.15 4.65
CA ASP A 57 -9.44 -10.02 4.43
C ASP A 57 -9.51 -9.12 5.66
N LEU A 58 -10.30 -8.05 5.60
CA LEU A 58 -10.59 -7.23 6.77
C LEU A 58 -11.15 -8.10 7.89
N PRO A 59 -10.70 -7.92 9.13
CA PRO A 59 -11.25 -8.63 10.27
C PRO A 59 -12.71 -8.25 10.49
N CYS A 60 -13.45 -9.15 11.10
CA CYS A 60 -14.83 -8.95 11.49
C CYS A 60 -14.96 -9.13 13.01
N ALA A 61 -15.50 -8.14 13.70
CA ALA A 61 -15.65 -8.15 15.18
C ALA A 61 -14.32 -8.46 15.92
N GLY A 62 -13.18 -7.94 15.44
CA GLY A 62 -11.85 -8.19 16.02
C GLY A 62 -11.27 -9.57 15.70
N LEU A 63 -12.00 -10.42 14.98
CA LEU A 63 -11.58 -11.76 14.60
C LEU A 63 -11.05 -11.80 13.17
N ALA A 64 -10.05 -12.64 12.93
CA ALA A 64 -9.44 -12.79 11.61
C ALA A 64 -10.44 -13.36 10.59
N VAL A 65 -10.40 -12.84 9.35
CA VAL A 65 -11.17 -13.37 8.23
C VAL A 65 -10.24 -13.95 7.19
N THR A 66 -10.40 -15.24 6.90
CA THR A 66 -9.68 -15.95 5.83
C THR A 66 -10.67 -16.32 4.72
N ILE A 67 -10.36 -15.93 3.50
CA ILE A 67 -11.11 -16.30 2.30
C ILE A 67 -10.45 -17.52 1.67
N CYS A 68 -11.25 -18.55 1.42
CA CYS A 68 -10.92 -19.70 0.57
C CYS A 68 -11.60 -19.46 -0.79
N LEU A 69 -10.88 -18.89 -1.75
CA LEU A 69 -11.41 -18.51 -3.06
C LEU A 69 -11.16 -19.63 -4.08
N LYS A 70 -12.23 -20.23 -4.59
CA LYS A 70 -12.21 -21.11 -5.77
C LYS A 70 -12.32 -20.24 -7.03
N ALA A 71 -11.23 -20.15 -7.77
CA ALA A 71 -11.09 -19.31 -8.96
C ALA A 71 -10.82 -20.17 -10.20
N THR A 72 -11.06 -19.63 -11.40
CA THR A 72 -10.94 -20.34 -12.67
C THR A 72 -9.69 -19.91 -13.43
N LYS A 73 -9.04 -20.89 -14.07
CA LYS A 73 -8.04 -20.67 -15.12
C LYS A 73 -8.71 -20.79 -16.47
N TRP A 74 -8.27 -20.01 -17.43
CA TRP A 74 -8.85 -19.88 -18.75
C TRP A 74 -7.83 -20.07 -19.86
N HIS A 75 -8.26 -20.58 -21.03
CA HIS A 75 -7.44 -20.58 -22.23
C HIS A 75 -7.51 -19.23 -22.95
N CYS A 76 -6.37 -18.70 -23.37
CA CYS A 76 -6.32 -17.65 -24.36
C CYS A 76 -6.40 -18.27 -25.75
N LEU A 77 -7.39 -17.87 -26.53
CA LEU A 77 -7.63 -18.41 -27.89
C LEU A 77 -6.90 -17.65 -29.00
N THR A 78 -6.28 -16.52 -28.68
CA THR A 78 -5.53 -15.71 -29.63
C THR A 78 -4.23 -16.42 -30.00
N THR A 79 -4.06 -16.77 -31.26
CA THR A 79 -2.91 -17.54 -31.76
C THR A 79 -1.58 -16.81 -31.63
N THR A 80 -1.59 -15.49 -31.75
CA THR A 80 -0.40 -14.62 -31.62
C THR A 80 -0.05 -14.28 -30.16
N CYS A 81 -0.93 -14.60 -29.19
CA CYS A 81 -0.71 -14.32 -27.79
C CYS A 81 0.24 -15.35 -27.18
N THR A 82 1.29 -14.91 -26.48
CA THR A 82 2.21 -15.79 -25.77
C THR A 82 1.62 -16.37 -24.47
N GLN A 83 0.51 -15.79 -23.97
CA GLN A 83 -0.19 -16.27 -22.78
C GLN A 83 -1.22 -17.33 -23.18
N ARG A 84 -0.91 -18.61 -23.02
CA ARG A 84 -1.84 -19.71 -23.39
C ARG A 84 -2.88 -19.99 -22.33
N ILE A 85 -2.49 -19.94 -21.06
CA ILE A 85 -3.39 -20.16 -19.93
C ILE A 85 -3.19 -19.00 -18.95
N PHE A 86 -4.29 -18.45 -18.44
CA PHE A 86 -4.25 -17.38 -17.46
C PHE A 86 -5.29 -17.61 -16.35
N THR A 87 -5.02 -17.04 -15.19
CA THR A 87 -5.97 -16.98 -14.08
C THR A 87 -6.86 -15.75 -14.23
N GLU A 88 -8.14 -15.87 -13.93
CA GLU A 88 -9.03 -14.73 -13.89
C GLU A 88 -8.52 -13.63 -12.95
N ARG A 89 -8.90 -12.40 -13.27
CA ARG A 89 -8.51 -11.21 -12.51
C ARG A 89 -9.73 -10.66 -11.79
N PHE A 90 -9.52 -10.17 -10.58
CA PHE A 90 -10.53 -9.56 -9.75
C PHE A 90 -10.11 -8.13 -9.42
N SER A 91 -11.03 -7.17 -9.46
CA SER A 91 -10.75 -5.76 -9.14
C SER A 91 -10.34 -5.54 -7.69
N TRP A 92 -10.76 -6.42 -6.79
CA TRP A 92 -10.52 -6.36 -5.35
C TRP A 92 -9.27 -7.13 -4.88
N LEU A 93 -8.54 -7.76 -5.83
CA LEU A 93 -7.41 -8.64 -5.52
C LEU A 93 -6.25 -8.44 -6.49
N THR A 94 -5.12 -8.02 -5.97
CA THR A 94 -3.87 -7.94 -6.76
C THR A 94 -3.39 -9.35 -7.15
N PRO A 95 -2.82 -9.54 -8.35
CA PRO A 95 -2.18 -10.79 -8.75
C PRO A 95 -1.18 -11.27 -7.69
N TYR A 96 -1.21 -12.57 -7.39
CA TYR A 96 -0.35 -13.24 -6.41
C TYR A 96 -0.46 -12.74 -4.96
N ALA A 97 -1.30 -11.75 -4.67
CA ALA A 97 -1.47 -11.25 -3.31
C ALA A 97 -2.05 -12.33 -2.38
N ARG A 98 -1.65 -12.29 -1.12
CA ARG A 98 -2.17 -13.12 -0.03
C ARG A 98 -3.22 -12.38 0.82
N ARG A 99 -3.57 -11.16 0.44
CA ARG A 99 -4.53 -10.27 1.10
C ARG A 99 -5.37 -9.55 0.06
N THR A 100 -6.59 -9.20 0.45
CA THR A 100 -7.44 -8.32 -0.35
C THR A 100 -6.85 -6.91 -0.42
N ILE A 101 -7.25 -6.14 -1.43
CA ILE A 101 -6.83 -4.73 -1.55
C ILE A 101 -7.29 -3.93 -0.33
N ARG A 102 -8.52 -4.15 0.17
CA ARG A 102 -9.04 -3.43 1.35
C ARG A 102 -8.27 -3.77 2.63
N ALA A 103 -7.86 -5.03 2.82
CA ALA A 103 -7.01 -5.42 3.94
C ALA A 103 -5.60 -4.81 3.84
N THR A 104 -5.03 -4.77 2.62
CA THR A 104 -3.75 -4.10 2.38
C THR A 104 -3.83 -2.60 2.61
N ASN A 105 -4.96 -1.95 2.25
CA ASN A 105 -5.17 -0.54 2.51
C ASN A 105 -5.24 -0.23 4.02
N LEU A 106 -5.94 -1.04 4.81
CA LEU A 106 -5.95 -0.89 6.27
C LEU A 106 -4.54 -0.98 6.85
N LEU A 107 -3.76 -1.98 6.44
CA LEU A 107 -2.36 -2.11 6.86
C LEU A 107 -1.49 -0.93 6.44
N ARG A 108 -1.76 -0.35 5.26
CA ARG A 108 -1.10 0.87 4.80
C ARG A 108 -1.40 2.05 5.72
N TYR A 109 -2.64 2.25 6.14
CA TYR A 109 -2.99 3.29 7.11
C TYR A 109 -2.23 3.10 8.42
N PHE A 110 -2.17 1.90 8.98
CA PHE A 110 -1.39 1.64 10.19
C PHE A 110 0.10 1.93 9.99
N ALA A 111 0.67 1.50 8.86
CA ALA A 111 2.09 1.68 8.56
C ALA A 111 2.50 3.16 8.40
N PHE A 112 1.60 4.00 7.88
CA PHE A 112 1.87 5.45 7.74
C PHE A 112 1.47 6.27 8.97
N SER A 113 0.73 5.70 9.93
CA SER A 113 0.29 6.41 11.14
C SER A 113 1.22 6.20 12.33
N SER A 114 2.12 5.22 12.29
CA SER A 114 3.03 4.91 13.40
C SER A 114 4.26 4.14 12.92
N SER A 115 5.21 3.84 13.83
CA SER A 115 6.31 2.96 13.48
C SER A 115 5.79 1.56 13.09
N CYS A 116 6.47 0.86 12.16
CA CYS A 116 6.06 -0.47 11.72
C CYS A 116 5.97 -1.50 12.86
N ILE A 117 6.71 -1.31 13.95
CA ILE A 117 6.63 -2.16 15.16
C ILE A 117 5.29 -1.95 15.86
N ILE A 118 4.88 -0.69 16.08
CA ILE A 118 3.58 -0.35 16.70
C ILE A 118 2.44 -0.76 15.76
N ALA A 119 2.54 -0.45 14.47
CA ALA A 119 1.57 -0.84 13.46
C ALA A 119 1.34 -2.35 13.40
N ALA A 120 2.38 -3.17 13.58
CA ALA A 120 2.25 -4.64 13.66
C ALA A 120 1.48 -5.09 14.90
N LYS A 121 1.69 -4.43 16.06
CA LYS A 121 0.92 -4.69 17.28
C LYS A 121 -0.56 -4.34 17.07
N LEU A 122 -0.86 -3.18 16.50
CA LEU A 122 -2.24 -2.76 16.17
C LEU A 122 -2.91 -3.73 15.20
N ALA A 123 -2.21 -4.13 14.13
CA ALA A 123 -2.71 -5.09 13.17
C ALA A 123 -3.03 -6.46 13.83
N LYS A 124 -2.21 -6.90 14.78
CA LYS A 124 -2.46 -8.13 15.54
C LYS A 124 -3.72 -8.03 16.41
N VAL A 125 -3.88 -6.93 17.16
CA VAL A 125 -5.04 -6.70 18.04
C VAL A 125 -6.34 -6.60 17.22
N THR A 126 -6.30 -6.04 16.02
CA THR A 126 -7.48 -5.94 15.15
C THR A 126 -7.83 -7.25 14.43
N GLY A 127 -7.03 -8.34 14.56
CA GLY A 127 -7.27 -9.60 13.88
C GLY A 127 -6.63 -9.72 12.48
N LEU A 128 -5.81 -8.74 12.05
CA LEU A 128 -5.09 -8.76 10.77
C LEU A 128 -3.57 -8.86 10.97
N ALA A 129 -3.12 -9.84 11.75
CA ALA A 129 -1.73 -10.00 12.14
C ALA A 129 -0.77 -10.07 10.93
N VAL A 130 0.27 -9.23 10.97
CA VAL A 130 1.39 -9.19 10.01
C VAL A 130 2.70 -8.83 10.75
N SER A 131 3.85 -9.16 10.14
CA SER A 131 5.15 -8.72 10.66
C SER A 131 5.41 -7.24 10.32
N HIS A 132 6.29 -6.61 11.09
CA HIS A 132 6.77 -5.25 10.80
C HIS A 132 7.46 -5.15 9.43
N ASP A 133 8.19 -6.19 8.98
CA ASP A 133 8.79 -6.24 7.64
C ASP A 133 7.73 -6.20 6.52
N THR A 134 6.58 -6.84 6.76
CA THR A 134 5.46 -6.76 5.80
C THR A 134 4.93 -5.33 5.67
N LEU A 135 4.82 -4.60 6.78
CA LEU A 135 4.39 -3.20 6.80
C LEU A 135 5.43 -2.30 6.13
N LEU A 136 6.71 -2.52 6.42
CA LEU A 136 7.81 -1.79 5.77
C LEU A 136 7.78 -2.00 4.25
N ARG A 137 7.55 -3.24 3.79
CA ARG A 137 7.39 -3.55 2.36
C ARG A 137 6.19 -2.84 1.74
N ILE A 138 5.07 -2.72 2.47
CA ILE A 138 3.90 -1.97 2.02
C ILE A 138 4.24 -0.49 1.84
N ILE A 139 5.01 0.12 2.75
CA ILE A 139 5.49 1.50 2.62
C ILE A 139 6.31 1.66 1.34
N TYR A 140 7.34 0.84 1.14
CA TYR A 140 8.20 0.92 -0.05
C TYR A 140 7.46 0.70 -1.38
N GLN A 141 6.42 -0.13 -1.37
CA GLN A 141 5.60 -0.39 -2.56
C GLN A 141 4.53 0.68 -2.79
N THR A 142 4.34 1.59 -1.83
CA THR A 142 3.34 2.64 -1.98
C THR A 142 3.93 3.80 -2.78
N ASN A 143 3.40 4.02 -3.98
CA ASN A 143 3.77 5.19 -4.77
C ASN A 143 3.11 6.44 -4.15
N VAL A 144 3.89 7.22 -3.45
CA VAL A 144 3.48 8.53 -2.91
C VAL A 144 3.68 9.55 -4.04
N LYS A 145 2.59 10.09 -4.56
CA LYS A 145 2.68 11.14 -5.59
C LYS A 145 3.32 12.40 -4.98
N PRO A 146 4.32 12.98 -5.64
CA PRO A 146 4.83 14.31 -5.28
C PRO A 146 3.66 15.31 -5.26
N ARG A 147 3.63 16.16 -4.25
CA ARG A 147 2.66 17.25 -4.16
C ARG A 147 3.32 18.56 -4.58
N ALA A 148 2.51 19.50 -5.07
CA ALA A 148 2.99 20.85 -5.28
C ALA A 148 3.47 21.43 -3.94
N ILE A 149 4.63 22.05 -3.96
CA ILE A 149 5.26 22.73 -2.83
C ILE A 149 4.90 24.22 -2.97
N SER A 150 4.52 24.86 -1.88
CA SER A 150 4.25 26.31 -1.88
C SER A 150 5.53 27.12 -2.06
N SER A 151 5.37 28.43 -2.26
CA SER A 151 6.52 29.35 -2.33
C SER A 151 7.14 29.66 -0.96
N VAL A 152 6.56 29.17 0.13
CA VAL A 152 6.99 29.41 1.51
C VAL A 152 7.30 28.09 2.20
N ILE A 153 8.54 27.89 2.61
CA ILE A 153 8.97 26.68 3.30
C ILE A 153 9.64 26.97 4.64
N GLY A 154 9.63 26.00 5.52
CA GLY A 154 10.44 25.96 6.73
C GLY A 154 11.53 24.92 6.61
N ILE A 155 12.72 25.22 7.10
CA ILE A 155 13.87 24.31 7.17
C ILE A 155 14.28 24.18 8.63
N ASP A 156 14.45 22.92 9.07
CA ASP A 156 14.90 22.60 10.41
C ASP A 156 15.83 21.39 10.41
N GLU A 157 16.68 21.24 11.44
CA GLU A 157 17.47 20.02 11.60
C GLU A 157 16.75 18.97 12.45
N PHE A 158 16.98 17.71 12.17
CA PHE A 158 16.53 16.64 13.02
C PHE A 158 17.62 15.58 13.21
N ALA A 159 17.60 14.91 14.35
CA ALA A 159 18.58 13.87 14.66
C ALA A 159 18.12 12.50 14.13
N TRP A 160 18.85 11.91 13.19
CA TRP A 160 18.75 10.48 12.88
C TRP A 160 19.18 9.64 14.08
N ARG A 161 20.27 10.06 14.71
CA ARG A 161 20.79 9.51 15.94
C ARG A 161 21.29 10.67 16.80
N LYS A 162 20.57 10.92 17.91
CA LYS A 162 20.87 12.03 18.82
C LYS A 162 22.36 12.03 19.22
N GLY A 163 23.02 13.17 19.05
CA GLY A 163 24.44 13.35 19.34
C GLY A 163 25.42 12.84 18.26
N HIS A 164 24.94 12.20 17.17
CA HIS A 164 25.82 11.60 16.16
C HIS A 164 25.53 12.07 14.73
N THR A 165 24.31 11.81 14.23
CA THR A 165 23.95 12.09 12.84
C THR A 165 22.69 12.93 12.77
N TYR A 166 22.74 13.96 11.96
CA TYR A 166 21.64 14.90 11.75
C TYR A 166 21.29 14.95 10.28
N GLY A 167 20.03 15.20 9.99
CA GLY A 167 19.51 15.50 8.66
C GLY A 167 18.75 16.81 8.67
N THR A 168 18.30 17.23 7.48
CA THR A 168 17.47 18.41 7.31
C THR A 168 16.06 17.99 6.95
N ILE A 169 15.08 18.56 7.64
CA ILE A 169 13.66 18.43 7.30
C ILE A 169 13.20 19.72 6.65
N ILE A 170 12.49 19.61 5.53
CA ILE A 170 11.90 20.72 4.81
C ILE A 170 10.38 20.57 4.84
N CYS A 171 9.71 21.57 5.34
CA CYS A 171 8.26 21.58 5.49
C CYS A 171 7.67 22.71 4.68
N ASP A 172 6.55 22.47 4.02
CA ASP A 172 5.72 23.49 3.42
C ASP A 172 5.02 24.28 4.54
N PHE A 173 5.29 25.58 4.61
CA PHE A 173 4.83 26.42 5.71
C PHE A 173 3.32 26.65 5.68
N ILE A 174 2.71 26.65 4.50
CA ILE A 174 1.26 26.89 4.34
C ILE A 174 0.46 25.64 4.72
N THR A 175 0.94 24.45 4.31
CA THR A 175 0.22 23.20 4.54
C THR A 175 0.68 22.44 5.80
N SER A 176 1.75 22.93 6.46
CA SER A 176 2.41 22.28 7.62
C SER A 176 2.83 20.84 7.36
N ARG A 177 3.23 20.52 6.12
CA ARG A 177 3.60 19.17 5.72
C ARG A 177 5.07 19.08 5.38
N THR A 178 5.68 17.97 5.75
CA THR A 178 7.02 17.62 5.28
C THR A 178 7.00 17.39 3.78
N VAL A 179 7.89 18.08 3.06
CA VAL A 179 8.05 17.99 1.61
C VAL A 179 9.35 17.33 1.20
N ALA A 180 10.39 17.43 2.02
CA ALA A 180 11.65 16.72 1.84
C ALA A 180 12.33 16.39 3.16
N ILE A 181 13.13 15.33 3.13
CA ILE A 181 14.06 14.96 4.19
C ILE A 181 15.41 14.73 3.52
N LEU A 182 16.42 15.54 3.90
CA LEU A 182 17.76 15.42 3.37
C LEU A 182 18.62 14.58 4.33
N GLN A 183 19.60 13.88 3.80
CA GLN A 183 20.39 12.91 4.56
C GLN A 183 21.32 13.56 5.58
N ASP A 184 21.69 14.79 5.34
CA ASP A 184 22.60 15.58 6.19
C ASP A 184 22.07 17.01 6.39
N ARG A 185 22.85 17.84 7.06
CA ARG A 185 22.58 19.26 7.30
C ARG A 185 23.59 20.19 6.61
N GLN A 186 24.30 19.68 5.58
CA GLN A 186 25.32 20.47 4.90
C GLN A 186 24.67 21.56 4.02
N PRO A 187 25.26 22.79 4.01
CA PRO A 187 24.74 23.88 3.17
C PRO A 187 24.62 23.49 1.69
N GLU A 188 25.58 22.73 1.18
CA GLU A 188 25.63 22.31 -0.22
C GLU A 188 24.43 21.42 -0.59
N THR A 189 24.03 20.52 0.31
CA THR A 189 22.88 19.63 0.11
C THR A 189 21.58 20.43 0.07
N VAL A 190 21.42 21.39 0.99
CA VAL A 190 20.24 22.28 1.05
C VAL A 190 20.21 23.18 -0.19
N THR A 191 21.34 23.80 -0.55
CA THR A 191 21.45 24.64 -1.76
C THR A 191 21.10 23.86 -3.03
N SER A 192 21.62 22.63 -3.16
CA SER A 192 21.30 21.76 -4.30
C SER A 192 19.81 21.47 -4.40
N TRP A 193 19.15 21.23 -3.27
CA TRP A 193 17.71 21.01 -3.23
C TRP A 193 16.93 22.27 -3.57
N LEU A 194 17.29 23.43 -3.05
CA LEU A 194 16.66 24.72 -3.35
C LEU A 194 16.78 25.08 -4.84
N LYS A 195 17.92 24.85 -5.48
CA LYS A 195 18.11 25.06 -6.91
C LYS A 195 17.17 24.24 -7.80
N GLN A 196 16.70 23.08 -7.32
CA GLN A 196 15.69 22.27 -8.01
C GLN A 196 14.25 22.80 -7.80
N HIS A 197 14.06 23.78 -6.92
CA HIS A 197 12.77 24.36 -6.56
C HIS A 197 12.77 25.90 -6.66
N PRO A 198 13.02 26.47 -7.85
CA PRO A 198 13.22 27.93 -8.03
C PRO A 198 11.96 28.77 -7.77
N HIS A 199 10.80 28.13 -7.59
CA HIS A 199 9.54 28.80 -7.23
C HIS A 199 9.45 29.16 -5.75
N ILE A 200 10.37 28.69 -4.90
CA ILE A 200 10.43 29.03 -3.48
C ILE A 200 10.97 30.44 -3.34
N GLN A 201 10.21 31.28 -2.62
CA GLN A 201 10.51 32.69 -2.42
C GLN A 201 10.89 33.03 -0.99
N ILE A 202 10.32 32.29 -0.02
CA ILE A 202 10.51 32.53 1.41
C ILE A 202 10.93 31.24 2.08
N VAL A 203 12.04 31.32 2.83
CA VAL A 203 12.56 30.22 3.63
C VAL A 203 12.61 30.66 5.10
N SER A 204 11.75 30.04 5.91
CA SER A 204 11.80 30.18 7.37
C SER A 204 12.80 29.15 7.94
N ARG A 205 13.65 29.55 8.86
CA ARG A 205 14.60 28.68 9.56
C ARG A 205 14.73 29.08 11.02
N ASP A 206 15.23 28.19 11.82
CA ASP A 206 15.73 28.55 13.16
C ASP A 206 17.04 29.36 13.06
N GLY A 207 17.58 29.79 14.20
CA GLY A 207 18.79 30.62 14.27
C GLY A 207 20.10 29.95 13.87
N LEU A 208 20.12 28.71 13.41
CA LEU A 208 21.33 27.97 13.04
C LEU A 208 22.05 28.62 11.85
N LEU A 209 23.33 28.93 12.04
CA LEU A 209 24.18 29.60 11.04
C LEU A 209 24.37 28.73 9.77
N VAL A 210 24.36 27.41 9.91
CA VAL A 210 24.58 26.45 8.82
C VAL A 210 23.64 26.68 7.62
N PHE A 211 22.37 27.05 7.86
CA PHE A 211 21.42 27.28 6.78
C PHE A 211 21.49 28.72 6.19
N LYS A 212 22.22 29.62 6.83
CA LYS A 212 22.36 31.01 6.33
C LYS A 212 23.06 31.05 4.98
N GLU A 213 24.13 30.26 4.84
CA GLU A 213 24.92 30.21 3.61
C GLU A 213 24.21 29.52 2.44
N ALA A 214 23.29 28.60 2.76
CA ALA A 214 22.53 27.86 1.75
C ALA A 214 21.38 28.67 1.10
N ILE A 215 20.95 29.76 1.75
CA ILE A 215 19.73 30.52 1.38
C ILE A 215 20.09 31.86 0.70
N GLN A 216 21.35 32.29 0.74
CA GLN A 216 21.86 33.45 0.03
C GLN A 216 22.17 33.12 -1.42
#